data_4ee10a40c37686ad2493603a339ed3ff
#
_entry.id   4ee10a40c37686ad2493603a339ed3ff
#
_cell.length_a   1.000
_cell.length_b   1.000
_cell.length_c   1.000
_cell.angle_alpha   90.00
_cell.angle_beta   90.00
_cell.angle_gamma   90.00
#
_symmetry.space_group_name_H-M   'P 1'
#
loop_
_entity.id
_entity.type
_entity.pdbx_description
1 polymer ?
#
loop_
_entity_poly.entity_id
_entity_poly.type
_entity_poly.pdbx_seq_one_letter_code
_entity_poly.pdbx_strand_id
1 'polypeptide(L)'
;MVDQYLANEVSMGRVAGPFSAPPFPNLHVSSFGVIPKRGQPGRWHLIMDLSLPGGASVNDGIDPDKFTLHYITLDQVIRLVSKLGPGALMAKFDVEAANRNVPVHPSHRILLGMKWRDQFYVDLVLPFGLRSAPFIFNYIADIVEWILVNSYQIPDLLLHYCRSSSVSPVST
;
A
#
# COMPACT_ATOMS: atom_id res chain seq x y z
N MET A 1 21.09 6.30 -7.75
CA MET A 1 19.90 5.44 -7.53
C MET A 1 18.87 6.10 -6.61
N VAL A 2 19.17 6.35 -5.31
CA VAL A 2 18.24 7.03 -4.38
C VAL A 2 17.84 8.40 -4.91
N ASP A 3 18.77 9.21 -5.37
CA ASP A 3 18.50 10.53 -5.96
C ASP A 3 17.48 10.45 -7.12
N GLN A 4 17.69 9.48 -8.02
CA GLN A 4 16.77 9.27 -9.14
C GLN A 4 15.36 8.82 -8.71
N TYR A 5 15.29 7.96 -7.69
CA TYR A 5 14.02 7.53 -7.13
C TYR A 5 13.27 8.72 -6.52
N LEU A 6 13.93 9.47 -5.63
CA LEU A 6 13.31 10.64 -4.98
C LEU A 6 12.89 11.70 -6.00
N ALA A 7 13.73 12.00 -7.00
CA ALA A 7 13.37 12.92 -8.07
C ALA A 7 12.12 12.48 -8.84
N ASN A 8 12.00 11.17 -9.12
CA ASN A 8 10.83 10.61 -9.78
C ASN A 8 9.57 10.69 -8.91
N GLU A 9 9.65 10.34 -7.61
CA GLU A 9 8.50 10.41 -6.70
C GLU A 9 8.05 11.88 -6.48
N VAL A 10 8.99 12.82 -6.45
CA VAL A 10 8.68 14.26 -6.40
C VAL A 10 7.99 14.70 -7.68
N SER A 11 8.49 14.29 -8.86
CA SER A 11 7.88 14.64 -10.15
C SER A 11 6.46 14.10 -10.31
N MET A 12 6.17 12.95 -9.66
CA MET A 12 4.81 12.36 -9.62
C MET A 12 3.91 12.96 -8.54
N GLY A 13 4.39 13.93 -7.75
CA GLY A 13 3.63 14.52 -6.66
C GLY A 13 3.38 13.58 -5.47
N ARG A 14 4.13 12.48 -5.37
CA ARG A 14 4.01 11.49 -4.28
C ARG A 14 4.88 11.82 -3.08
N VAL A 15 5.94 12.59 -3.28
CA VAL A 15 6.87 13.06 -2.26
C VAL A 15 7.01 14.56 -2.39
N ALA A 16 7.00 15.28 -1.26
CA ALA A 16 7.36 16.69 -1.19
C ALA A 16 8.85 16.86 -0.82
N GLY A 17 9.50 17.83 -1.39
CA GLY A 17 10.92 18.14 -1.20
C GLY A 17 11.65 18.32 -2.54
N PRO A 18 12.97 18.48 -2.51
CA PRO A 18 13.85 18.56 -1.32
C PRO A 18 13.66 19.85 -0.50
N PHE A 19 13.76 19.75 0.81
CA PHE A 19 13.79 20.89 1.74
C PHE A 19 15.14 20.96 2.42
N SER A 20 15.69 22.17 2.58
CA SER A 20 16.96 22.40 3.30
C SER A 20 16.83 22.29 4.82
N ALA A 21 15.60 22.42 5.35
CA ALA A 21 15.26 22.25 6.75
C ALA A 21 13.96 21.43 6.86
N PRO A 22 13.68 20.81 8.03
CA PRO A 22 12.43 20.09 8.23
C PRO A 22 11.22 21.01 7.97
N PRO A 23 10.28 20.64 7.06
CA PRO A 23 9.11 21.46 6.75
C PRO A 23 8.06 21.49 7.88
N PHE A 24 8.21 20.63 8.88
CA PHE A 24 7.38 20.59 10.09
C PHE A 24 8.27 20.62 11.34
N PRO A 25 7.91 21.35 12.42
CA PRO A 25 8.72 21.48 13.63
C PRO A 25 9.11 20.15 14.29
N ASN A 26 8.21 19.16 14.25
CA ASN A 26 8.41 17.85 14.87
C ASN A 26 8.33 16.74 13.82
N LEU A 27 8.92 16.93 12.66
CA LEU A 27 8.95 15.94 11.61
C LEU A 27 9.60 14.64 12.11
N HIS A 28 8.84 13.57 12.14
CA HIS A 28 9.39 12.23 12.38
C HIS A 28 10.13 11.77 11.13
N VAL A 29 11.44 11.55 11.27
CA VAL A 29 12.29 11.12 10.15
C VAL A 29 12.63 9.67 10.33
N SER A 30 12.10 8.83 9.42
CA SER A 30 12.42 7.40 9.38
C SER A 30 13.60 7.14 8.44
N SER A 31 14.40 6.13 8.77
CA SER A 31 15.42 5.62 7.88
C SER A 31 14.77 4.93 6.69
N PHE A 32 15.49 4.81 5.59
CA PHE A 32 15.05 4.04 4.43
C PHE A 32 16.20 3.22 3.86
N GLY A 33 15.83 2.11 3.24
CA GLY A 33 16.75 1.19 2.59
C GLY A 33 16.37 0.96 1.14
N VAL A 34 17.34 0.49 0.36
CA VAL A 34 17.13 0.13 -1.04
C VAL A 34 17.41 -1.34 -1.20
N ILE A 35 16.42 -2.10 -1.63
CA ILE A 35 16.54 -3.53 -1.87
C ILE A 35 16.35 -3.87 -3.36
N PRO A 36 17.10 -4.82 -3.91
CA PRO A 36 16.94 -5.23 -5.30
C PRO A 36 15.57 -5.90 -5.51
N LYS A 37 14.92 -5.59 -6.60
CA LYS A 37 13.69 -6.28 -7.02
C LYS A 37 14.01 -7.72 -7.41
N ARG A 38 13.34 -8.68 -6.78
CA ARG A 38 13.52 -10.10 -7.11
C ARG A 38 13.13 -10.36 -8.56
N GLY A 39 14.01 -11.01 -9.32
CA GLY A 39 13.77 -11.35 -10.72
C GLY A 39 13.83 -10.17 -11.72
N GLN A 40 14.23 -8.97 -11.28
CA GLN A 40 14.38 -7.80 -12.14
C GLN A 40 15.76 -7.14 -11.93
N PRO A 41 16.83 -7.65 -12.57
CA PRO A 41 18.17 -7.10 -12.44
C PRO A 41 18.20 -5.59 -12.77
N GLY A 42 18.89 -4.82 -11.93
CA GLY A 42 18.99 -3.36 -12.10
C GLY A 42 17.78 -2.56 -11.62
N ARG A 43 16.72 -3.19 -11.14
CA ARG A 43 15.60 -2.51 -10.50
C ARG A 43 15.63 -2.68 -8.98
N TRP A 44 15.17 -1.63 -8.28
CA TRP A 44 15.29 -1.51 -6.83
C TRP A 44 13.95 -1.04 -6.23
N HIS A 45 13.67 -1.46 -5.00
CA HIS A 45 12.63 -0.90 -4.16
C HIS A 45 13.27 -0.01 -3.11
N LEU A 46 12.73 1.16 -2.93
CA LEU A 46 12.98 1.96 -1.73
C LEU A 46 11.91 1.62 -0.70
N ILE A 47 12.33 1.27 0.50
CA ILE A 47 11.47 0.93 1.62
C ILE A 47 11.79 1.89 2.74
N MET A 48 10.78 2.58 3.27
CA MET A 48 10.89 3.29 4.53
C MET A 48 10.85 2.29 5.68
N ASP A 49 11.81 2.41 6.59
CA ASP A 49 11.80 1.65 7.83
C ASP A 49 10.96 2.38 8.89
N LEU A 50 9.67 2.15 8.82
CA LEU A 50 8.69 2.72 9.74
C LEU A 50 8.53 1.91 11.03
N SER A 51 9.39 0.91 11.25
CA SER A 51 9.41 0.05 12.44
C SER A 51 10.61 0.29 13.35
N LEU A 52 11.49 1.27 13.02
CA LEU A 52 12.62 1.67 13.83
C LEU A 52 12.56 3.16 14.21
N PRO A 53 13.08 3.50 15.42
CA PRO A 53 13.51 2.60 16.50
C PRO A 53 12.32 1.94 17.19
N GLY A 54 12.48 0.68 17.61
CA GLY A 54 11.41 -0.04 18.32
C GLY A 54 10.95 0.70 19.58
N GLY A 55 9.64 0.76 19.80
CA GLY A 55 8.98 1.49 20.89
C GLY A 55 8.74 2.97 20.62
N ALA A 56 9.25 3.54 19.51
CA ALA A 56 9.05 4.94 19.12
C ALA A 56 8.87 5.10 17.60
N SER A 57 8.65 4.03 16.88
CA SER A 57 8.46 4.04 15.44
C SER A 57 7.03 4.43 15.06
N VAL A 58 6.82 4.81 13.80
CA VAL A 58 5.49 5.10 13.28
C VAL A 58 4.57 3.87 13.39
N ASN A 59 5.10 2.68 13.10
CA ASN A 59 4.33 1.44 13.17
C ASN A 59 4.00 1.01 14.61
N ASP A 60 4.74 1.46 15.61
CA ASP A 60 4.41 1.20 17.03
C ASP A 60 3.14 1.94 17.47
N GLY A 61 2.86 3.09 16.85
CA GLY A 61 1.62 3.83 17.06
C GLY A 61 0.38 3.24 16.34
N ILE A 62 0.56 2.18 15.55
CA ILE A 62 -0.52 1.55 14.78
C ILE A 62 -0.86 0.19 15.41
N ASP A 63 -2.07 0.09 15.95
CA ASP A 63 -2.59 -1.13 16.54
C ASP A 63 -2.70 -2.25 15.49
N PRO A 64 -1.92 -3.35 15.62
CA PRO A 64 -1.91 -4.41 14.63
C PRO A 64 -3.27 -5.11 14.47
N ASP A 65 -4.05 -5.21 15.53
CA ASP A 65 -5.32 -5.94 15.53
C ASP A 65 -6.41 -5.19 14.72
N LYS A 66 -6.29 -3.86 14.62
CA LYS A 66 -7.21 -3.02 13.84
C LYS A 66 -6.94 -3.02 12.35
N PHE A 67 -5.74 -3.41 11.94
CA PHE A 67 -5.28 -3.36 10.56
C PHE A 67 -4.86 -4.73 10.01
N THR A 68 -5.50 -5.79 10.54
CA THR A 68 -5.28 -7.16 10.08
C THR A 68 -6.00 -7.41 8.77
N LEU A 69 -5.31 -8.05 7.83
CA LEU A 69 -5.86 -8.48 6.55
C LEU A 69 -5.99 -10.00 6.52
N HIS A 70 -7.09 -10.46 5.95
CA HIS A 70 -7.28 -11.85 5.61
C HIS A 70 -7.06 -12.05 4.12
N TYR A 71 -6.03 -12.81 3.78
CA TYR A 71 -5.71 -13.12 2.39
C TYR A 71 -6.57 -14.27 1.88
N ILE A 72 -6.92 -14.22 0.61
CA ILE A 72 -7.57 -15.32 -0.07
C ILE A 72 -6.59 -16.48 -0.18
N THR A 73 -7.06 -17.67 0.19
CA THR A 73 -6.27 -18.89 0.12
C THR A 73 -6.39 -19.56 -1.25
N LEU A 74 -5.37 -20.32 -1.62
CA LEU A 74 -5.41 -21.12 -2.86
C LEU A 74 -6.61 -22.06 -2.89
N ASP A 75 -6.99 -22.63 -1.74
CA ASP A 75 -8.16 -23.52 -1.63
C ASP A 75 -9.48 -22.82 -1.97
N GLN A 76 -9.61 -21.54 -1.65
CA GLN A 76 -10.79 -20.75 -2.02
C GLN A 76 -10.84 -20.54 -3.54
N VAL A 77 -9.69 -20.26 -4.16
CA VAL A 77 -9.58 -20.12 -5.62
C VAL A 77 -9.92 -21.45 -6.31
N ILE A 78 -9.35 -22.57 -5.84
CA ILE A 78 -9.61 -23.91 -6.39
C ILE A 78 -11.10 -24.24 -6.30
N ARG A 79 -11.73 -24.01 -5.14
CA ARG A 79 -13.17 -24.25 -4.97
C ARG A 79 -14.01 -23.45 -5.95
N LEU A 80 -13.66 -22.19 -6.18
CA LEU A 80 -14.38 -21.33 -7.11
C LEU A 80 -14.23 -21.82 -8.57
N VAL A 81 -13.00 -22.12 -8.99
CA VAL A 81 -12.75 -22.63 -10.33
C VAL A 81 -13.47 -23.98 -10.56
N SER A 82 -13.46 -24.86 -9.55
CA SER A 82 -14.19 -26.14 -9.61
C SER A 82 -15.70 -25.94 -9.70
N LYS A 83 -16.27 -24.96 -9.02
CA LYS A 83 -17.69 -24.59 -9.10
C LYS A 83 -18.08 -24.12 -10.52
N LEU A 84 -17.20 -23.38 -11.18
CA LEU A 84 -17.43 -22.87 -12.54
C LEU A 84 -17.29 -23.95 -13.61
N GLY A 85 -16.51 -24.99 -13.33
CA GLY A 85 -16.34 -26.13 -14.23
C GLY A 85 -15.36 -25.90 -15.38
N PRO A 86 -15.30 -26.88 -16.31
CA PRO A 86 -14.41 -26.82 -17.46
C PRO A 86 -14.72 -25.64 -18.38
N GLY A 87 -13.64 -24.94 -18.80
CA GLY A 87 -13.76 -23.75 -19.66
C GLY A 87 -13.90 -22.43 -18.90
N ALA A 88 -13.82 -22.44 -17.55
CA ALA A 88 -13.79 -21.21 -16.76
C ALA A 88 -12.66 -20.27 -17.20
N LEU A 89 -13.01 -19.01 -17.43
CA LEU A 89 -12.04 -17.98 -17.77
C LEU A 89 -11.53 -17.32 -16.50
N MET A 90 -10.22 -17.06 -16.47
CA MET A 90 -9.59 -16.34 -15.39
C MET A 90 -8.88 -15.11 -15.93
N ALA A 91 -9.04 -13.96 -15.25
CA ALA A 91 -8.29 -12.74 -15.52
C ALA A 91 -7.56 -12.32 -14.25
N LYS A 92 -6.34 -11.79 -14.42
CA LYS A 92 -5.56 -11.20 -13.35
C LYS A 92 -5.28 -9.75 -13.68
N PHE A 93 -5.60 -8.89 -12.75
CA PHE A 93 -5.26 -7.46 -12.80
C PHE A 93 -4.31 -7.15 -11.65
N ASP A 94 -3.35 -6.26 -11.90
CA ASP A 94 -2.45 -5.76 -10.87
C ASP A 94 -2.49 -4.23 -10.88
N VAL A 95 -2.52 -3.63 -9.69
CA VAL A 95 -2.50 -2.17 -9.55
C VAL A 95 -1.06 -1.74 -9.29
N GLU A 96 -0.49 -1.05 -10.26
CA GLU A 96 0.87 -0.55 -10.13
C GLU A 96 0.97 0.40 -8.94
N ALA A 97 1.97 0.15 -8.07
CA ALA A 97 2.26 0.96 -6.90
C ALA A 97 1.02 1.23 -6.00
N ALA A 98 0.18 0.20 -5.80
CA ALA A 98 -1.14 0.26 -5.16
C ALA A 98 -1.25 1.26 -3.99
N ASN A 99 -0.42 1.12 -2.95
CA ASN A 99 -0.42 2.02 -1.79
C ASN A 99 -0.06 3.47 -2.17
N ARG A 100 0.82 3.65 -3.17
CA ARG A 100 1.29 4.96 -3.63
C ARG A 100 0.24 5.77 -4.40
N ASN A 101 -0.94 5.22 -4.60
CA ASN A 101 -2.10 5.92 -5.17
C ASN A 101 -3.04 6.49 -4.10
N VAL A 102 -2.77 6.23 -2.82
CA VAL A 102 -3.62 6.67 -1.71
C VAL A 102 -2.96 7.86 -1.00
N PRO A 103 -3.57 9.05 -1.04
CA PRO A 103 -3.02 10.23 -0.38
C PRO A 103 -3.11 10.11 1.15
N VAL A 104 -2.07 10.61 1.83
CA VAL A 104 -2.05 10.74 3.29
C VAL A 104 -2.64 12.09 3.68
N HIS A 105 -3.54 12.08 4.69
CA HIS A 105 -4.10 13.29 5.24
C HIS A 105 -3.00 14.27 5.69
N PRO A 106 -3.11 15.57 5.40
CA PRO A 106 -2.05 16.55 5.68
C PRO A 106 -1.55 16.55 7.12
N SER A 107 -2.42 16.33 8.11
CA SER A 107 -2.03 16.28 9.53
C SER A 107 -1.14 15.10 9.90
N HIS A 108 -1.14 14.03 9.11
CA HIS A 108 -0.32 12.83 9.36
C HIS A 108 1.01 12.82 8.60
N ARG A 109 1.21 13.76 7.67
CA ARG A 109 2.46 13.85 6.89
C ARG A 109 3.68 14.14 7.75
N ILE A 110 3.50 14.75 8.90
CA ILE A 110 4.54 14.97 9.92
C ILE A 110 5.20 13.65 10.39
N LEU A 111 4.54 12.50 10.22
CA LEU A 111 5.06 11.18 10.60
C LEU A 111 5.88 10.50 9.49
N LEU A 112 5.90 11.05 8.27
CA LEU A 112 6.41 10.38 7.08
C LEU A 112 7.60 11.12 6.46
N GLY A 113 8.48 11.63 7.30
CA GLY A 113 9.71 12.30 6.89
C GLY A 113 10.81 11.31 6.51
N MET A 114 11.62 11.73 5.55
CA MET A 114 12.86 11.07 5.12
C MET A 114 13.98 12.10 5.08
N LYS A 115 15.23 11.67 5.34
CA LYS A 115 16.41 12.52 5.16
C LYS A 115 17.40 11.84 4.22
N TRP A 116 17.85 12.56 3.19
CA TRP A 116 18.86 12.10 2.24
C TRP A 116 19.81 13.25 1.88
N ARG A 117 21.12 13.05 2.06
CA ARG A 117 22.17 14.05 1.77
C ARG A 117 21.84 15.44 2.34
N ASP A 118 21.53 15.50 3.61
CA ASP A 118 21.16 16.73 4.33
C ASP A 118 19.92 17.48 3.81
N GLN A 119 19.14 16.83 2.95
CA GLN A 119 17.84 17.33 2.52
C GLN A 119 16.71 16.47 3.10
N PHE A 120 15.59 17.13 3.38
CA PHE A 120 14.41 16.50 3.92
C PHE A 120 13.37 16.30 2.82
N TYR A 121 12.62 15.21 2.96
CA TYR A 121 11.52 14.85 2.08
C TYR A 121 10.35 14.36 2.94
N VAL A 122 9.15 14.44 2.41
CA VAL A 122 7.94 13.98 3.12
C VAL A 122 7.07 13.19 2.15
N ASP A 123 6.67 11.98 2.54
CA ASP A 123 5.69 11.22 1.78
C ASP A 123 4.30 11.87 1.86
N LEU A 124 3.68 12.06 0.70
CA LEU A 124 2.34 12.61 0.55
C LEU A 124 1.28 11.51 0.34
N VAL A 125 1.73 10.30 0.10
CA VAL A 125 0.92 9.10 -0.17
C VAL A 125 1.37 7.96 0.74
N LEU A 126 0.61 6.88 0.85
CA LEU A 126 0.95 5.76 1.72
C LEU A 126 2.29 5.13 1.33
N PRO A 127 3.31 5.14 2.21
CA PRO A 127 4.61 4.56 1.93
C PRO A 127 4.60 3.03 2.01
N PHE A 128 5.55 2.41 1.33
CA PHE A 128 5.87 1.02 1.58
C PHE A 128 6.52 0.88 2.97
N GLY A 129 6.05 -0.11 3.74
CA GLY A 129 6.51 -0.35 5.11
C GLY A 129 5.55 0.16 6.19
N LEU A 130 4.54 0.98 5.84
CA LEU A 130 3.50 1.39 6.78
C LEU A 130 2.55 0.22 7.06
N ARG A 131 2.38 -0.14 8.34
CA ARG A 131 1.57 -1.29 8.79
C ARG A 131 0.12 -1.22 8.31
N SER A 132 -0.48 -0.04 8.34
CA SER A 132 -1.88 0.15 7.92
C SER A 132 -2.07 0.30 6.40
N ALA A 133 -1.01 0.50 5.62
CA ALA A 133 -1.15 0.81 4.19
C ALA A 133 -1.85 -0.30 3.38
N PRO A 134 -1.55 -1.59 3.56
CA PRO A 134 -2.27 -2.66 2.84
C PRO A 134 -3.76 -2.70 3.19
N PHE A 135 -4.09 -2.48 4.47
CA PHE A 135 -5.48 -2.46 4.94
C PHE A 135 -6.27 -1.29 4.34
N ILE A 136 -5.67 -0.08 4.33
CA ILE A 136 -6.30 1.11 3.75
C ILE A 136 -6.51 0.92 2.24
N PHE A 137 -5.52 0.38 1.52
CA PHE A 137 -5.66 0.10 0.09
C PHE A 137 -6.75 -0.94 -0.17
N ASN A 138 -6.95 -1.90 0.73
CA ASN A 138 -7.97 -2.94 0.56
C ASN A 138 -9.39 -2.36 0.48
N TYR A 139 -9.69 -1.25 1.16
CA TYR A 139 -10.99 -0.58 0.98
C TYR A 139 -11.22 -0.12 -0.46
N ILE A 140 -10.16 0.29 -1.17
CA ILE A 140 -10.27 0.67 -2.59
C ILE A 140 -10.53 -0.59 -3.42
N ALA A 141 -9.86 -1.69 -3.12
CA ALA A 141 -10.09 -2.97 -3.78
C ALA A 141 -11.52 -3.48 -3.57
N ASP A 142 -12.04 -3.37 -2.33
CA ASP A 142 -13.43 -3.74 -1.99
C ASP A 142 -14.45 -2.88 -2.76
N ILE A 143 -14.19 -1.58 -2.92
CA ILE A 143 -15.05 -0.69 -3.73
C ILE A 143 -15.04 -1.11 -5.20
N VAL A 144 -13.88 -1.43 -5.76
CA VAL A 144 -13.76 -1.91 -7.14
C VAL A 144 -14.51 -3.23 -7.32
N GLU A 145 -14.35 -4.17 -6.38
CA GLU A 145 -15.12 -5.43 -6.37
C GLU A 145 -16.61 -5.15 -6.35
N TRP A 146 -17.07 -4.27 -5.45
CA TRP A 146 -18.48 -3.89 -5.35
C TRP A 146 -19.03 -3.32 -6.67
N ILE A 147 -18.27 -2.43 -7.34
CA ILE A 147 -18.65 -1.87 -8.64
C ILE A 147 -18.78 -2.96 -9.69
N LEU A 148 -17.81 -3.87 -9.76
CA LEU A 148 -17.81 -4.94 -10.75
C LEU A 148 -18.99 -5.90 -10.54
N VAL A 149 -19.29 -6.24 -9.30
CA VAL A 149 -20.42 -7.12 -8.97
C VAL A 149 -21.77 -6.43 -9.27
N ASN A 150 -21.94 -5.19 -8.80
CA ASN A 150 -23.27 -4.55 -8.81
C ASN A 150 -23.57 -3.81 -10.12
N SER A 151 -22.58 -3.17 -10.74
CA SER A 151 -22.78 -2.36 -11.94
C SER A 151 -22.53 -3.16 -13.23
N TYR A 152 -21.63 -4.12 -13.20
CA TYR A 152 -21.30 -4.96 -14.36
C TYR A 152 -21.83 -6.36 -14.27
N GLN A 153 -22.56 -6.71 -13.19
CA GLN A 153 -23.19 -8.02 -12.99
C GLN A 153 -22.21 -9.19 -13.15
N ILE A 154 -20.96 -8.99 -12.75
CA ILE A 154 -19.97 -10.06 -12.69
C ILE A 154 -20.17 -10.75 -11.32
N PRO A 155 -20.88 -11.89 -11.28
CA PRO A 155 -21.28 -12.50 -10.02
C PRO A 155 -20.07 -13.14 -9.34
N ASP A 156 -20.07 -13.25 -8.03
CA ASP A 156 -19.28 -14.10 -7.10
C ASP A 156 -17.88 -14.59 -7.53
N LEU A 157 -17.31 -14.06 -8.63
CA LEU A 157 -16.12 -14.55 -9.29
C LEU A 157 -14.88 -13.70 -9.01
N LEU A 158 -15.08 -12.54 -8.39
CA LEU A 158 -13.99 -11.64 -8.06
C LEU A 158 -13.35 -12.06 -6.76
N LEU A 159 -12.10 -12.46 -6.90
CA LEU A 159 -11.22 -12.72 -5.79
C LEU A 159 -10.11 -11.69 -5.86
N HIS A 160 -9.99 -10.83 -4.86
CA HIS A 160 -8.81 -10.00 -4.72
C HIS A 160 -7.88 -10.54 -3.63
N TYR A 161 -6.61 -10.19 -3.71
CA TYR A 161 -5.56 -10.77 -2.90
C TYR A 161 -5.72 -10.51 -1.38
N CYS A 162 -6.36 -9.39 -1.03
CA CYS A 162 -6.62 -9.01 0.35
C CYS A 162 -8.13 -8.78 0.54
N ARG A 163 -8.73 -9.43 1.54
CA ARG A 163 -10.10 -9.15 1.95
C ARG A 163 -10.09 -8.57 3.36
N SER A 164 -10.73 -7.43 3.58
CA SER A 164 -10.96 -6.95 4.94
C SER A 164 -12.06 -7.78 5.61
N SER A 165 -11.88 -8.09 6.90
CA SER A 165 -12.85 -8.88 7.68
C SER A 165 -14.15 -8.14 7.99
N SER A 166 -14.32 -6.90 7.55
CA SER A 166 -15.39 -6.00 7.97
C SER A 166 -16.55 -5.83 6.99
N VAL A 167 -16.52 -6.46 5.84
CA VAL A 167 -17.67 -6.42 4.91
C VAL A 167 -18.57 -7.61 5.21
N SER A 168 -19.52 -7.43 6.13
CA SER A 168 -20.68 -8.32 6.22
C SER A 168 -21.50 -8.17 4.94
N PRO A 169 -21.96 -9.27 4.31
CA PRO A 169 -22.88 -9.16 3.19
C PRO A 169 -24.11 -8.38 3.65
N VAL A 170 -24.44 -7.32 2.92
CA VAL A 170 -25.70 -6.63 3.11
C VAL A 170 -26.79 -7.64 2.76
N SER A 171 -27.50 -8.15 3.77
CA SER A 171 -28.71 -8.97 3.57
C SER A 171 -29.76 -8.09 2.87
N THR A 172 -30.11 -8.48 1.66
CA THR A 172 -31.29 -7.98 0.95
C THR A 172 -32.56 -8.37 1.67
#